data_f55aad1e8856ffda55c13798829a9229
#
_entry.id   f55aad1e8856ffda55c13798829a9229
#
_cell.length_a   1.000
_cell.length_b   1.000
_cell.length_c   1.000
_cell.angle_alpha   90.00
_cell.angle_beta   90.00
_cell.angle_gamma   90.00
#
_symmetry.space_group_name_H-M   'P 1'
#
loop_
_entity.id
_entity.type
_entity.pdbx_description
1 polymer ?
#
loop_
_entity_poly.entity_id
_entity_poly.type
_entity_poly.pdbx_seq_one_letter_code
_entity_poly.pdbx_strand_id
1 'polypeptide(L)'
;KGLERIDQGKLPGCVEVCPTGAVIFGTREELMAEAKRRLLATPGSEYAYPRQTLSANDPYLHEVPNYQPYVYGEKEGGGTQVLVLAGVPYTKLDMPDLPELSSGARSEHIQHTLYKGMVLPMVVLTGLSVLIRRNTKNGHDHHHDDGHDQGSAQIKDQGTTKGGKDHE
;
A
#
# COMPACT_ATOMS: atom_id res chain seq x y z
N LYS A 1 -7.06 22.08 0.43
CA LYS A 1 -6.64 23.42 0.97
C LYS A 1 -5.13 23.64 0.93
N GLY A 2 -4.28 22.65 1.20
CA GLY A 2 -2.82 22.80 1.14
C GLY A 2 -2.28 22.92 -0.28
N LEU A 3 -2.74 22.06 -1.19
CA LEU A 3 -2.32 22.03 -2.60
C LEU A 3 -2.69 23.34 -3.33
N GLU A 4 -3.90 23.85 -3.11
CA GLU A 4 -4.36 25.13 -3.69
C GLU A 4 -3.43 26.31 -3.36
N ARG A 5 -2.81 26.30 -2.18
CA ARG A 5 -1.85 27.33 -1.78
C ARG A 5 -0.52 27.20 -2.54
N ILE A 6 -0.07 25.97 -2.72
CA ILE A 6 1.17 25.66 -3.45
C ILE A 6 1.00 26.05 -4.93
N ASP A 7 -0.15 25.75 -5.53
CA ASP A 7 -0.49 26.12 -6.90
C ASP A 7 -0.53 27.66 -7.10
N GLN A 8 -0.82 28.39 -6.03
CA GLN A 8 -0.74 29.87 -5.99
C GLN A 8 0.66 30.42 -5.67
N GLY A 9 1.67 29.57 -5.59
CA GLY A 9 3.03 29.97 -5.20
C GLY A 9 3.18 30.33 -3.72
N LYS A 10 2.21 29.97 -2.87
CA LYS A 10 2.24 30.21 -1.42
C LYS A 10 2.75 29.00 -0.67
N LEU A 11 3.37 29.23 0.47
CA LEU A 11 3.82 28.15 1.34
C LEU A 11 2.63 27.42 2.02
N PRO A 12 2.81 26.13 2.39
CA PRO A 12 1.86 25.46 3.25
C PRO A 12 1.65 26.22 4.56
N GLY A 13 0.41 26.27 5.04
CA GLY A 13 0.08 27.04 6.24
C GLY A 13 0.86 26.63 7.49
N CYS A 14 1.20 25.35 7.64
CA CYS A 14 2.02 24.86 8.76
C CYS A 14 3.46 25.43 8.75
N VAL A 15 4.01 25.69 7.57
CA VAL A 15 5.33 26.31 7.41
C VAL A 15 5.27 27.79 7.71
N GLU A 16 4.25 28.47 7.19
CA GLU A 16 4.09 29.92 7.30
C GLU A 16 3.84 30.39 8.76
N VAL A 17 3.08 29.59 9.51
CA VAL A 17 2.73 29.92 10.91
C VAL A 17 3.68 29.35 11.96
N CYS A 18 4.72 28.63 11.55
CA CYS A 18 5.64 27.99 12.49
C CYS A 18 6.55 29.05 13.15
N PRO A 19 6.38 29.40 14.43
CA PRO A 19 7.11 30.49 15.06
C PRO A 19 8.58 30.15 15.30
N THR A 20 8.90 28.87 15.46
CA THR A 20 10.25 28.38 15.72
C THR A 20 11.04 28.08 14.43
N GLY A 21 10.40 28.10 13.26
CA GLY A 21 11.04 27.71 12.01
C GLY A 21 11.41 26.23 11.94
N ALA A 22 10.83 25.40 12.82
CA ALA A 22 11.11 23.95 12.85
C ALA A 22 10.57 23.22 11.61
N VAL A 23 9.55 23.80 10.95
CA VAL A 23 8.95 23.22 9.74
C VAL A 23 9.46 23.99 8.54
N ILE A 24 10.14 23.29 7.63
CA ILE A 24 10.64 23.83 6.37
C ILE A 24 10.01 23.09 5.18
N PHE A 25 9.86 23.79 4.07
CA PHE A 25 9.28 23.29 2.85
C PHE A 25 10.27 23.39 1.69
N GLY A 26 10.34 22.35 0.86
CA GLY A 26 11.22 22.28 -0.30
C GLY A 26 11.09 20.95 -1.00
N THR A 27 11.95 20.71 -1.99
CA THR A 27 12.01 19.41 -2.63
C THR A 27 12.55 18.36 -1.66
N ARG A 28 12.12 17.11 -1.79
CA ARG A 28 12.57 16.02 -0.91
C ARG A 28 14.10 15.86 -0.92
N GLU A 29 14.69 16.03 -2.09
CA GLU A 29 16.14 15.88 -2.28
C GLU A 29 16.92 16.95 -1.54
N GLU A 30 16.52 18.20 -1.68
CA GLU A 30 17.15 19.34 -0.99
C GLU A 30 16.98 19.25 0.52
N LEU A 31 15.77 18.89 0.98
CA LEU A 31 15.50 18.71 2.41
C LEU A 31 16.29 17.54 3.00
N MET A 32 16.46 16.45 2.26
CA MET A 32 17.29 15.33 2.68
C MET A 32 18.76 15.71 2.77
N ALA A 33 19.27 16.46 1.80
CA ALA A 33 20.64 16.97 1.83
C ALA A 33 20.87 17.89 3.03
N GLU A 34 19.91 18.76 3.35
CA GLU A 34 19.94 19.62 4.54
C GLU A 34 19.91 18.80 5.84
N ALA A 35 19.02 17.81 5.92
CA ALA A 35 18.93 16.94 7.08
C ALA A 35 20.25 16.20 7.34
N LYS A 36 20.88 15.68 6.29
CA LYS A 36 22.20 15.03 6.39
C LYS A 36 23.32 15.99 6.80
N ARG A 37 23.29 17.24 6.33
CA ARG A 37 24.24 18.27 6.78
C ARG A 37 24.11 18.53 8.28
N ARG A 38 22.89 18.60 8.81
CA ARG A 38 22.65 18.77 10.24
C ARG A 38 23.11 17.58 11.08
N LEU A 39 22.93 16.36 10.55
CA LEU A 39 23.43 15.14 11.22
C LEU A 39 24.97 15.09 11.30
N LEU A 40 25.67 15.69 10.32
CA LEU A 40 27.12 15.76 10.28
C LEU A 40 27.69 16.92 11.10
N ALA A 41 26.86 17.88 11.46
CA ALA A 41 27.28 19.01 12.26
C ALA A 41 27.60 18.58 13.71
N THR A 42 28.60 19.18 14.31
CA THR A 42 29.02 18.87 15.69
C THR A 42 27.93 19.35 16.66
N PRO A 43 27.42 18.50 17.55
CA PRO A 43 26.48 18.96 18.58
C PRO A 43 27.08 20.10 19.43
N GLY A 44 26.28 21.11 19.69
CA GLY A 44 26.70 22.32 20.41
C GLY A 44 27.39 23.39 19.55
N SER A 45 27.68 23.12 18.26
CA SER A 45 28.16 24.16 17.35
C SER A 45 27.02 25.02 16.86
N GLU A 46 27.32 26.29 16.54
CA GLU A 46 26.35 27.20 15.97
C GLU A 46 26.04 26.84 14.51
N TYR A 47 24.77 26.78 14.15
CA TYR A 47 24.29 26.44 12.81
C TYR A 47 23.23 27.44 12.36
N ALA A 48 23.31 27.83 11.10
CA ALA A 48 22.34 28.71 10.46
C ALA A 48 21.16 27.89 9.90
N TYR A 49 20.10 27.76 10.69
CA TYR A 49 18.89 27.02 10.29
C TYR A 49 18.07 27.84 9.30
N PRO A 50 17.79 27.35 8.09
CA PRO A 50 16.88 28.04 7.20
C PRO A 50 15.46 28.05 7.77
N ARG A 51 14.73 29.13 7.54
CA ARG A 51 13.34 29.29 7.93
C ARG A 51 12.43 29.09 6.71
N GLN A 52 11.31 28.45 6.89
CA GLN A 52 10.29 28.25 5.86
C GLN A 52 10.78 27.50 4.61
N THR A 53 11.82 27.98 3.93
CA THR A 53 12.43 27.34 2.76
C THR A 53 13.95 27.38 2.86
N LEU A 54 14.62 26.49 2.14
CA LEU A 54 16.10 26.45 2.12
C LEU A 54 16.74 27.68 1.48
N SER A 55 16.00 28.40 0.63
CA SER A 55 16.44 29.64 -0.04
C SER A 55 16.10 30.90 0.72
N ALA A 56 15.51 30.81 1.90
CA ALA A 56 15.16 32.00 2.70
C ALA A 56 16.42 32.73 3.18
N ASN A 57 16.40 34.08 3.07
CA ASN A 57 17.53 34.94 3.40
C ASN A 57 17.61 35.32 4.89
N ASP A 58 16.74 34.71 5.73
CA ASP A 58 16.69 35.02 7.18
C ASP A 58 16.89 33.69 7.96
N PRO A 59 18.13 33.18 8.03
CA PRO A 59 18.42 31.98 8.81
C PRO A 59 18.34 32.25 10.31
N TYR A 60 17.95 31.26 11.06
CA TYR A 60 17.95 31.29 12.53
C TYR A 60 19.23 30.63 13.05
N LEU A 61 20.05 31.40 13.79
CA LEU A 61 21.25 30.85 14.41
C LEU A 61 20.88 30.13 15.70
N HIS A 62 21.26 28.90 15.82
CA HIS A 62 21.03 28.08 17.00
C HIS A 62 22.08 26.97 17.11
N GLU A 63 22.32 26.50 18.32
CA GLU A 63 23.20 25.38 18.56
C GLU A 63 22.60 24.07 18.00
N VAL A 64 23.46 23.27 17.41
CA VAL A 64 23.07 21.96 16.88
C VAL A 64 22.74 21.00 18.04
N PRO A 65 21.51 20.50 18.14
CA PRO A 65 21.19 19.51 19.15
C PRO A 65 21.83 18.17 18.82
N ASN A 66 21.90 17.29 19.80
CA ASN A 66 22.32 15.91 19.58
C ASN A 66 21.20 15.13 18.90
N TYR A 67 21.18 15.14 17.57
CA TYR A 67 20.18 14.44 16.77
C TYR A 67 20.32 12.92 16.86
N GLN A 68 19.22 12.21 16.66
CA GLN A 68 19.23 10.77 16.38
C GLN A 68 20.04 10.50 15.11
N PRO A 69 20.76 9.37 15.01
CA PRO A 69 21.76 9.14 13.96
C PRO A 69 21.18 8.91 12.55
N TYR A 70 19.89 9.07 12.36
CA TYR A 70 19.21 8.89 11.08
C TYR A 70 18.03 9.86 10.92
N VAL A 71 17.61 10.06 9.67
CA VAL A 71 16.44 10.87 9.32
C VAL A 71 15.23 9.96 9.23
N TYR A 72 14.24 10.16 10.09
CA TYR A 72 12.98 9.44 9.98
C TYR A 72 12.22 9.90 8.73
N GLY A 73 11.72 8.96 7.95
CA GLY A 73 11.08 9.20 6.66
C GLY A 73 12.03 8.99 5.46
N GLU A 74 13.32 8.72 5.69
CA GLU A 74 14.24 8.38 4.60
C GLU A 74 13.90 7.01 4.00
N LYS A 75 13.69 6.00 4.82
CA LYS A 75 13.44 4.60 4.43
C LYS A 75 12.06 4.09 4.85
N GLU A 76 11.55 4.59 5.96
CA GLU A 76 10.29 4.16 6.55
C GLU A 76 9.15 4.26 5.55
N GLY A 77 8.40 3.16 5.40
CA GLY A 77 7.29 3.06 4.46
C GLY A 77 7.68 3.13 2.98
N GLY A 78 8.97 2.92 2.64
CA GLY A 78 9.50 3.13 1.29
C GLY A 78 9.93 4.57 1.00
N GLY A 79 10.10 5.37 2.06
CA GLY A 79 10.40 6.80 2.00
C GLY A 79 9.15 7.66 2.00
N THR A 80 9.07 8.57 2.95
CA THR A 80 7.93 9.50 3.10
C THR A 80 8.25 10.89 2.54
N GLN A 81 7.21 11.68 2.29
CA GLN A 81 7.35 13.09 1.89
C GLN A 81 7.61 14.02 3.09
N VAL A 82 7.50 13.49 4.31
CA VAL A 82 7.80 14.20 5.54
C VAL A 82 9.06 13.60 6.15
N LEU A 83 10.07 14.44 6.35
CA LEU A 83 11.34 14.06 6.96
C LEU A 83 11.39 14.66 8.36
N VAL A 84 11.81 13.88 9.34
CA VAL A 84 11.89 14.32 10.73
C VAL A 84 13.31 14.12 11.27
N LEU A 85 13.86 15.17 11.87
CA LEU A 85 15.04 15.14 12.71
C LEU A 85 14.66 15.41 14.15
N ALA A 86 15.09 14.59 15.07
CA ALA A 86 14.78 14.72 16.48
C ALA A 86 16.03 14.51 17.36
N GLY A 87 16.12 15.26 18.45
CA GLY A 87 17.13 15.08 19.49
C GLY A 87 16.75 13.98 20.51
N VAL A 88 15.56 13.39 20.37
CA VAL A 88 15.06 12.32 21.22
C VAL A 88 14.69 11.11 20.37
N PRO A 89 14.70 9.90 20.92
CA PRO A 89 14.29 8.71 20.17
C PRO A 89 12.88 8.85 19.58
N TYR A 90 12.70 8.45 18.32
CA TYR A 90 11.41 8.57 17.61
C TYR A 90 10.27 7.80 18.28
N THR A 91 10.58 6.72 18.99
CA THR A 91 9.62 5.97 19.80
C THR A 91 9.03 6.78 20.97
N LYS A 92 9.77 7.76 21.49
CA LYS A 92 9.27 8.70 22.51
C LYS A 92 8.37 9.79 21.95
N LEU A 93 8.36 9.95 20.63
CA LEU A 93 7.49 10.86 19.89
C LEU A 93 6.26 10.15 19.33
N ASP A 94 5.99 8.91 19.78
CA ASP A 94 4.91 8.05 19.28
C ASP A 94 4.94 7.84 17.75
N MET A 95 6.13 7.97 17.16
CA MET A 95 6.30 7.72 15.74
C MET A 95 6.32 6.21 15.49
N PRO A 96 5.51 5.72 14.54
CA PRO A 96 5.41 4.28 14.27
C PRO A 96 6.70 3.73 13.67
N ASP A 97 7.07 2.53 14.07
CA ASP A 97 8.13 1.77 13.40
C ASP A 97 7.58 1.18 12.11
N LEU A 98 7.88 1.83 11.00
CA LEU A 98 7.40 1.44 9.67
C LEU A 98 8.44 0.60 8.95
N PRO A 99 8.02 -0.46 8.24
CA PRO A 99 8.92 -1.26 7.43
C PRO A 99 9.52 -0.42 6.29
N GLU A 100 10.73 -0.76 5.84
CA GLU A 100 11.39 -0.07 4.72
C GLU A 100 10.62 -0.21 3.39
N LEU A 101 9.85 -1.29 3.22
CA LEU A 101 9.01 -1.50 2.05
C LEU A 101 7.63 -0.87 2.25
N SER A 102 7.22 -0.04 1.29
CA SER A 102 5.87 0.51 1.29
C SER A 102 4.81 -0.60 1.18
N SER A 103 3.64 -0.36 1.77
CA SER A 103 2.51 -1.29 1.67
C SER A 103 2.10 -1.56 0.23
N GLY A 104 2.23 -0.55 -0.66
CA GLY A 104 1.98 -0.69 -2.10
C GLY A 104 2.96 -1.63 -2.78
N ALA A 105 4.26 -1.45 -2.57
CA ALA A 105 5.29 -2.32 -3.12
C ALA A 105 5.17 -3.77 -2.64
N ARG A 106 4.77 -3.97 -1.37
CA ARG A 106 4.49 -5.30 -0.82
C ARG A 106 3.28 -5.94 -1.51
N SER A 107 2.22 -5.18 -1.76
CA SER A 107 1.02 -5.65 -2.45
C SER A 107 1.33 -6.05 -3.90
N GLU A 108 2.08 -5.24 -4.63
CA GLU A 108 2.51 -5.56 -5.99
C GLU A 108 3.34 -6.84 -6.05
N HIS A 109 4.28 -7.01 -5.14
CA HIS A 109 5.10 -8.22 -5.08
C HIS A 109 4.26 -9.48 -4.84
N ILE A 110 3.27 -9.40 -3.95
CA ILE A 110 2.33 -10.50 -3.68
C ILE A 110 1.46 -10.78 -4.91
N GLN A 111 0.92 -9.74 -5.56
CA GLN A 111 0.13 -9.89 -6.79
C GLN A 111 0.94 -10.55 -7.90
N HIS A 112 2.14 -10.08 -8.18
CA HIS A 112 2.99 -10.68 -9.22
C HIS A 112 3.33 -12.15 -8.94
N THR A 113 3.56 -12.50 -7.68
CA THR A 113 3.83 -13.89 -7.28
C THR A 113 2.58 -14.77 -7.46
N LEU A 114 1.40 -14.26 -7.08
CA LEU A 114 0.13 -14.97 -7.26
C LEU A 114 -0.21 -15.15 -8.74
N TYR A 115 -0.09 -14.11 -9.57
CA TYR A 115 -0.38 -14.22 -11.00
C TYR A 115 0.57 -15.19 -11.71
N LYS A 116 1.86 -15.12 -11.44
CA LYS A 116 2.84 -16.09 -11.99
C LYS A 116 2.56 -17.52 -11.51
N GLY A 117 2.18 -17.68 -10.24
CA GLY A 117 1.85 -18.98 -9.67
C GLY A 117 0.53 -19.58 -10.17
N MET A 118 -0.44 -18.74 -10.55
CA MET A 118 -1.75 -19.21 -11.05
C MET A 118 -1.78 -19.57 -12.53
N VAL A 119 -0.90 -18.99 -13.34
CA VAL A 119 -0.86 -19.27 -14.79
C VAL A 119 -0.52 -20.74 -15.06
N LEU A 120 0.45 -21.29 -14.36
CA LEU A 120 0.88 -22.68 -14.56
C LEU A 120 -0.25 -23.71 -14.29
N PRO A 121 -0.95 -23.71 -13.14
CA PRO A 121 -2.05 -24.65 -12.90
C PRO A 121 -3.23 -24.44 -13.86
N MET A 122 -3.52 -23.21 -14.29
CA MET A 122 -4.55 -22.97 -15.31
C MET A 122 -4.20 -23.61 -16.66
N VAL A 123 -2.97 -23.47 -17.11
CA VAL A 123 -2.49 -24.10 -18.36
C VAL A 123 -2.56 -25.62 -18.26
N VAL A 124 -2.15 -26.19 -17.12
CA VAL A 124 -2.22 -27.64 -16.89
C VAL A 124 -3.67 -28.14 -16.89
N LEU A 125 -4.58 -27.47 -16.19
CA LEU A 125 -6.00 -27.83 -16.15
C LEU A 125 -6.67 -27.72 -17.52
N THR A 126 -6.34 -26.66 -18.26
CA THR A 126 -6.87 -26.49 -19.63
C THR A 126 -6.34 -27.59 -20.56
N GLY A 127 -5.05 -27.87 -20.49
CA GLY A 127 -4.44 -28.97 -21.27
C GLY A 127 -5.04 -30.34 -20.94
N LEU A 128 -5.24 -30.61 -19.65
CA LEU A 128 -5.89 -31.85 -19.19
C LEU A 128 -7.35 -31.96 -19.69
N SER A 129 -8.11 -30.87 -19.64
CA SER A 129 -9.49 -30.80 -20.14
C SER A 129 -9.57 -31.08 -21.63
N VAL A 130 -8.62 -30.55 -22.41
CA VAL A 130 -8.54 -30.83 -23.86
C VAL A 130 -8.20 -32.30 -24.15
N LEU A 131 -7.26 -32.86 -23.38
CA LEU A 131 -6.90 -34.27 -23.50
C LEU A 131 -8.08 -35.21 -23.19
N ILE A 132 -8.81 -34.94 -22.09
CA ILE A 132 -10.01 -35.70 -21.71
C ILE A 132 -11.06 -35.62 -22.82
N ARG A 133 -11.34 -34.42 -23.36
CA ARG A 133 -12.30 -34.23 -24.45
C ARG A 133 -11.91 -35.00 -25.72
N ARG A 134 -10.64 -35.02 -26.09
CA ARG A 134 -10.16 -35.79 -27.25
C ARG A 134 -10.31 -37.28 -27.03
N ASN A 135 -9.99 -37.77 -25.82
CA ASN A 135 -10.08 -39.19 -25.49
C ASN A 135 -11.54 -39.69 -25.41
N THR A 136 -12.47 -38.82 -24.91
CA THR A 136 -13.90 -39.19 -24.84
C THR A 136 -14.59 -39.17 -26.19
N LYS A 137 -14.15 -38.31 -27.14
CA LYS A 137 -14.69 -38.33 -28.51
C LYS A 137 -14.30 -39.56 -29.32
N ASN A 138 -13.18 -40.19 -29.01
CA ASN A 138 -12.73 -41.42 -29.69
C ASN A 138 -13.31 -42.69 -29.07
N GLY A 139 -14.15 -42.60 -28.05
CA GLY A 139 -14.74 -43.77 -27.34
C GLY A 139 -16.23 -43.99 -27.60
N HIS A 140 -16.88 -43.23 -28.49
CA HIS A 140 -18.32 -43.33 -28.74
C HIS A 140 -18.69 -43.89 -30.12
N ASP A 141 -17.91 -44.84 -30.65
CA ASP A 141 -18.33 -45.69 -31.79
C ASP A 141 -18.31 -47.15 -31.36
N HIS A 142 -19.17 -47.54 -30.44
CA HIS A 142 -19.63 -48.90 -30.30
C HIS A 142 -21.14 -48.92 -29.99
N HIS A 143 -21.88 -49.32 -31.03
CA HIS A 143 -23.21 -49.89 -31.03
C HIS A 143 -23.59 -50.58 -29.72
N HIS A 144 -24.77 -50.25 -29.21
CA HIS A 144 -25.72 -51.25 -28.76
C HIS A 144 -27.14 -50.76 -29.06
N ASP A 145 -27.66 -51.31 -30.13
CA ASP A 145 -29.03 -51.58 -30.39
C ASP A 145 -29.54 -52.61 -29.37
N ASP A 146 -30.77 -52.55 -29.05
CA ASP A 146 -31.74 -53.48 -28.43
C ASP A 146 -32.42 -52.84 -27.26
N GLY A 147 -33.67 -52.37 -27.29
CA GLY A 147 -34.86 -53.12 -27.54
C GLY A 147 -35.65 -53.35 -26.25
N HIS A 148 -36.91 -52.85 -26.23
CA HIS A 148 -38.00 -53.24 -25.31
C HIS A 148 -37.87 -52.85 -23.81
N ASP A 149 -38.87 -52.39 -23.08
CA ASP A 149 -40.33 -52.49 -23.17
C ASP A 149 -40.96 -51.56 -22.11
N GLN A 150 -42.16 -51.22 -22.27
CA GLN A 150 -43.24 -50.65 -21.52
C GLN A 150 -43.21 -50.78 -19.99
N GLY A 151 -43.67 -49.72 -19.35
CA GLY A 151 -44.05 -49.75 -17.92
C GLY A 151 -44.64 -48.45 -17.43
N SER A 152 -45.90 -48.21 -17.75
CA SER A 152 -46.76 -47.20 -17.14
C SER A 152 -46.91 -47.43 -15.65
N ALA A 153 -46.80 -46.38 -14.86
CA ALA A 153 -47.66 -46.21 -13.67
C ALA A 153 -47.56 -44.78 -13.12
N GLN A 154 -48.62 -44.18 -13.21
CA GLN A 154 -49.27 -43.07 -12.56
C GLN A 154 -49.21 -43.02 -11.03
N ILE A 155 -49.56 -41.80 -10.58
CA ILE A 155 -50.35 -41.50 -9.36
C ILE A 155 -49.48 -41.12 -8.16
N LYS A 156 -49.64 -39.96 -7.55
CA LYS A 156 -50.60 -39.03 -6.95
C LYS A 156 -49.75 -37.98 -6.22
N ASP A 157 -49.95 -36.73 -6.39
CA ASP A 157 -50.90 -35.78 -5.76
C ASP A 157 -51.07 -35.91 -4.25
N GLN A 158 -50.86 -34.83 -3.62
CA GLN A 158 -51.33 -34.21 -2.37
C GLN A 158 -50.13 -33.56 -1.65
N GLY A 159 -50.11 -32.33 -1.30
CA GLY A 159 -51.15 -31.40 -0.93
C GLY A 159 -50.68 -30.61 0.27
N THR A 160 -50.70 -29.30 0.16
CA THR A 160 -51.16 -28.34 1.15
C THR A 160 -50.53 -28.33 2.55
N THR A 161 -49.97 -27.28 3.01
CA THR A 161 -50.49 -26.17 3.87
C THR A 161 -49.32 -25.43 4.52
N LYS A 162 -49.29 -24.12 4.34
CA LYS A 162 -49.77 -23.07 5.28
C LYS A 162 -49.05 -22.97 6.63
N GLY A 163 -48.62 -21.75 6.87
CA GLY A 163 -48.42 -21.11 8.17
C GLY A 163 -47.04 -20.46 8.24
N GLY A 164 -46.81 -19.21 8.33
CA GLY A 164 -47.61 -18.12 8.93
C GLY A 164 -46.93 -17.62 10.18
N LYS A 165 -46.66 -16.30 10.19
CA LYS A 165 -46.40 -15.43 11.35
C LYS A 165 -44.98 -15.32 11.85
N ASP A 166 -44.42 -14.10 11.69
CA ASP A 166 -44.49 -12.88 12.51
C ASP A 166 -43.68 -12.93 13.82
N HIS A 167 -43.03 -11.85 14.02
CA HIS A 167 -42.48 -11.17 15.22
C HIS A 167 -40.95 -11.14 15.25
N GLU A 168 -40.34 -10.10 15.44
CA GLU A 168 -40.36 -8.71 15.90
C GLU A 168 -39.02 -8.11 15.51
#